data_3ae1da3a99a0ad77b0a0f7e4c0bb913a
#
_entry.id   3ae1da3a99a0ad77b0a0f7e4c0bb913a
#
_cell.length_a   1.000
_cell.length_b   1.000
_cell.length_c   1.000
_cell.angle_alpha   90.00
_cell.angle_beta   90.00
_cell.angle_gamma   90.00
#
_symmetry.space_group_name_H-M   'P 1'
#
loop_
_entity.id
_entity.type
_entity.pdbx_description
1 polymer ?
#
loop_
_entity_poly.entity_id
_entity_poly.type
_entity_poly.pdbx_seq_one_letter_code
_entity_poly.pdbx_strand_id
1 'polypeptide(L)'
;MGIVALRVFIYSLLPVIIAAVHVGLDESIRSRERILETFLLYLFGVGVAGSGIGGFFGHFFISDSVAESIGWPTGNPFQLEVGFANLALGILGIIAMGRRDGFREATVIAVAIFGIGATIVHAMDIIETGNLAPGNTIQNISNLLKPALLIGFLVASRRAERSPDSEAHTSAFNTWRGPRIQAAGLITGGIAAGFSVGFAVDQLVIGTLFGTLVGAGFATFVITRASPRRQSGT
;
A
#
# COMPACT_ATOMS: atom_id res chain seq x y z
N MET A 1 2.68 -3.75 22.18
CA MET A 1 2.44 -2.39 21.72
C MET A 1 3.33 -2.02 20.54
N GLY A 2 4.63 -2.27 20.58
CA GLY A 2 5.59 -1.83 19.55
C GLY A 2 5.34 -2.29 18.12
N ILE A 3 5.01 -3.57 17.87
CA ILE A 3 4.86 -4.08 16.50
C ILE A 3 3.64 -3.53 15.78
N VAL A 4 2.51 -3.36 16.47
CA VAL A 4 1.28 -2.81 15.86
C VAL A 4 1.51 -1.34 15.50
N ALA A 5 2.11 -0.55 16.41
CA ALA A 5 2.45 0.83 16.12
C ALA A 5 3.46 0.96 14.97
N LEU A 6 4.44 0.06 14.89
CA LEU A 6 5.39 0.01 13.77
C LEU A 6 4.69 -0.28 12.44
N ARG A 7 3.73 -1.23 12.41
CA ARG A 7 2.93 -1.51 11.19
C ARG A 7 2.10 -0.29 10.76
N VAL A 8 1.46 0.39 11.71
CA VAL A 8 0.71 1.64 11.43
C VAL A 8 1.64 2.68 10.83
N PHE A 9 2.83 2.88 11.39
CA PHE A 9 3.83 3.79 10.86
C PHE A 9 4.24 3.40 9.43
N ILE A 10 4.65 2.14 9.20
CA ILE A 10 5.15 1.66 7.91
C ILE A 10 4.09 1.79 6.81
N TYR A 11 2.84 1.46 7.10
CA TYR A 11 1.82 1.39 6.04
C TYR A 11 0.97 2.66 5.90
N SER A 12 1.03 3.60 6.85
CA SER A 12 0.23 4.81 6.76
C SER A 12 1.07 6.09 6.68
N LEU A 13 2.16 6.21 7.43
CA LEU A 13 2.98 7.42 7.48
C LEU A 13 4.22 7.34 6.57
N LEU A 14 4.91 6.22 6.58
CA LEU A 14 6.13 6.04 5.78
C LEU A 14 5.93 6.29 4.27
N PRO A 15 4.83 5.84 3.61
CA PRO A 15 4.60 6.17 2.21
C PRO A 15 4.51 7.66 1.94
N VAL A 16 3.94 8.44 2.87
CA VAL A 16 3.87 9.90 2.78
C VAL A 16 5.27 10.52 2.92
N ILE A 17 6.05 10.04 3.88
CA ILE A 17 7.42 10.52 4.12
C ILE A 17 8.30 10.23 2.90
N ILE A 18 8.28 8.99 2.37
CA ILE A 18 9.08 8.63 1.19
C ILE A 18 8.67 9.46 -0.02
N ALA A 19 7.36 9.67 -0.23
CA ALA A 19 6.86 10.52 -1.30
C ALA A 19 7.36 11.95 -1.17
N ALA A 20 7.31 12.53 0.04
CA ALA A 20 7.79 13.88 0.31
C ALA A 20 9.30 14.02 0.07
N VAL A 21 10.10 13.05 0.52
CA VAL A 21 11.54 13.01 0.26
C VAL A 21 11.82 12.89 -1.24
N HIS A 22 11.11 12.00 -1.94
CA HIS A 22 11.28 11.83 -3.40
C HIS A 22 10.97 13.15 -4.14
N VAL A 23 9.86 13.82 -3.83
CA VAL A 23 9.50 15.12 -4.40
C VAL A 23 10.55 16.18 -4.09
N GLY A 24 11.12 16.16 -2.89
CA GLY A 24 12.17 17.11 -2.49
C GLY A 24 13.50 16.91 -3.22
N LEU A 25 13.86 15.68 -3.54
CA LEU A 25 15.14 15.32 -4.16
C LEU A 25 15.10 15.34 -5.70
N ASP A 26 13.94 15.11 -6.31
CA ASP A 26 13.79 15.07 -7.77
C ASP A 26 13.31 16.41 -8.32
N GLU A 27 14.25 17.16 -8.89
CA GLU A 27 13.95 18.46 -9.50
C GLU A 27 12.98 18.39 -10.68
N SER A 28 12.77 17.23 -11.29
CA SER A 28 11.80 17.06 -12.35
C SER A 28 10.34 17.07 -11.85
N ILE A 29 10.11 16.87 -10.54
CA ILE A 29 8.78 16.81 -9.91
C ILE A 29 8.42 18.21 -9.39
N ARG A 30 7.98 19.11 -10.26
CA ARG A 30 7.60 20.48 -9.89
C ARG A 30 6.12 20.81 -10.10
N SER A 31 5.45 20.11 -11.02
CA SER A 31 4.01 20.34 -11.22
C SER A 31 3.18 19.71 -10.09
N ARG A 32 2.10 20.40 -9.73
CA ARG A 32 1.15 19.88 -8.72
C ARG A 32 0.68 18.47 -9.03
N GLU A 33 0.44 18.18 -10.29
CA GLU A 33 0.00 16.88 -10.77
C GLU A 33 1.04 15.79 -10.49
N ARG A 34 2.33 16.03 -10.82
CA ARG A 34 3.42 15.09 -10.56
C ARG A 34 3.63 14.85 -9.07
N ILE A 35 3.55 15.89 -8.26
CA ILE A 35 3.63 15.79 -6.81
C ILE A 35 2.54 14.85 -6.30
N LEU A 36 1.28 15.08 -6.65
CA LEU A 36 0.14 14.27 -6.19
C LEU A 36 0.24 12.82 -6.67
N GLU A 37 0.70 12.60 -7.91
CA GLU A 37 0.92 11.25 -8.45
C GLU A 37 2.06 10.51 -7.72
N THR A 38 3.09 11.22 -7.29
CA THR A 38 4.18 10.62 -6.48
C THR A 38 3.64 10.16 -5.13
N PHE A 39 2.82 10.96 -4.47
CA PHE A 39 2.16 10.52 -3.23
C PHE A 39 1.25 9.31 -3.44
N LEU A 40 0.41 9.33 -4.48
CA LEU A 40 -0.46 8.19 -4.82
C LEU A 40 0.34 6.93 -5.14
N LEU A 41 1.47 7.04 -5.84
CA LEU A 41 2.36 5.92 -6.14
C LEU A 41 2.79 5.19 -4.85
N TYR A 42 3.30 5.92 -3.86
CA TYR A 42 3.77 5.33 -2.61
C TYR A 42 2.61 4.88 -1.71
N LEU A 43 1.50 5.59 -1.69
CA LEU A 43 0.29 5.17 -0.96
C LEU A 43 -0.27 3.86 -1.52
N PHE A 44 -0.32 3.68 -2.83
CA PHE A 44 -0.73 2.39 -3.42
C PHE A 44 0.33 1.30 -3.23
N GLY A 45 1.61 1.61 -3.45
CA GLY A 45 2.70 0.63 -3.38
C GLY A 45 3.00 0.15 -1.96
N VAL A 46 3.29 1.07 -1.05
CA VAL A 46 3.63 0.74 0.35
C VAL A 46 2.36 0.63 1.20
N GLY A 47 1.48 1.64 1.08
CA GLY A 47 0.27 1.72 1.91
C GLY A 47 -0.71 0.60 1.63
N VAL A 48 -1.09 0.35 0.39
CA VAL A 48 -2.10 -0.66 0.02
C VAL A 48 -1.45 -1.99 -0.31
N ALA A 49 -0.55 -2.05 -1.29
CA ALA A 49 0.05 -3.30 -1.73
C ALA A 49 0.89 -3.93 -0.62
N GLY A 50 1.78 -3.16 0.03
CA GLY A 50 2.60 -3.64 1.12
C GLY A 50 1.77 -4.13 2.31
N SER A 51 0.77 -3.35 2.75
CA SER A 51 -0.09 -3.77 3.87
C SER A 51 -0.98 -4.95 3.52
N GLY A 52 -1.50 -5.02 2.29
CA GLY A 52 -2.34 -6.13 1.86
C GLY A 52 -1.57 -7.44 1.79
N ILE A 53 -0.37 -7.44 1.19
CA ILE A 53 0.49 -8.62 1.13
C ILE A 53 0.96 -9.00 2.56
N GLY A 54 1.41 -8.04 3.36
CA GLY A 54 1.80 -8.29 4.76
C GLY A 54 0.64 -8.81 5.60
N GLY A 55 -0.56 -8.28 5.40
CA GLY A 55 -1.79 -8.77 6.03
C GLY A 55 -2.12 -10.21 5.63
N PHE A 56 -2.00 -10.56 4.34
CA PHE A 56 -2.15 -11.95 3.90
C PHE A 56 -1.19 -12.88 4.63
N PHE A 57 0.10 -12.56 4.64
CA PHE A 57 1.08 -13.39 5.36
C PHE A 57 0.77 -13.52 6.85
N GLY A 58 0.38 -12.43 7.50
CA GLY A 58 -0.01 -12.44 8.91
C GLY A 58 -1.19 -13.37 9.17
N HIS A 59 -2.31 -13.12 8.51
CA HIS A 59 -3.55 -13.86 8.73
C HIS A 59 -3.50 -15.31 8.22
N PHE A 60 -2.65 -15.62 7.23
CA PHE A 60 -2.59 -16.95 6.64
C PHE A 60 -1.55 -17.85 7.34
N PHE A 61 -0.35 -17.35 7.63
CA PHE A 61 0.75 -18.17 8.12
C PHE A 61 0.97 -18.09 9.65
N ILE A 62 0.55 -16.97 10.27
CA ILE A 62 0.70 -16.73 11.71
C ILE A 62 -0.62 -16.21 12.32
N SER A 63 -1.73 -16.81 11.89
CA SER A 63 -3.10 -16.41 12.28
C SER A 63 -3.31 -16.29 13.78
N ASP A 64 -2.75 -17.22 14.56
CA ASP A 64 -2.88 -17.23 16.01
C ASP A 64 -2.18 -16.03 16.65
N SER A 65 -0.96 -15.72 16.22
CA SER A 65 -0.25 -14.51 16.70
C SER A 65 -0.98 -13.22 16.33
N VAL A 66 -1.65 -13.18 15.17
CA VAL A 66 -2.49 -12.05 14.80
C VAL A 66 -3.70 -11.96 15.71
N ALA A 67 -4.43 -13.07 15.94
CA ALA A 67 -5.57 -13.12 16.84
C ALA A 67 -5.18 -12.67 18.26
N GLU A 68 -4.09 -13.19 18.81
CA GLU A 68 -3.55 -12.79 20.12
C GLU A 68 -3.25 -11.28 20.16
N SER A 69 -2.66 -10.72 19.10
CA SER A 69 -2.35 -9.28 19.06
C SER A 69 -3.61 -8.40 19.07
N ILE A 70 -4.74 -8.94 18.62
CA ILE A 70 -6.06 -8.31 18.62
C ILE A 70 -6.78 -8.58 19.96
N GLY A 71 -6.39 -9.61 20.68
CA GLY A 71 -7.08 -10.09 21.89
C GLY A 71 -8.28 -10.98 21.57
N TRP A 72 -8.29 -11.63 20.41
CA TRP A 72 -9.33 -12.56 19.98
C TRP A 72 -8.90 -14.03 20.15
N PRO A 73 -9.87 -14.98 20.23
CA PRO A 73 -9.56 -16.40 20.30
C PRO A 73 -8.76 -16.86 19.08
N THR A 74 -7.79 -17.74 19.31
CA THR A 74 -6.98 -18.41 18.29
C THR A 74 -7.74 -19.55 17.61
N GLY A 75 -7.18 -20.08 16.49
CA GLY A 75 -7.76 -21.25 15.79
C GLY A 75 -9.00 -20.93 14.96
N ASN A 76 -9.34 -19.68 14.74
CA ASN A 76 -10.52 -19.29 13.95
C ASN A 76 -10.19 -19.30 12.45
N PRO A 77 -10.82 -20.18 11.61
CA PRO A 77 -10.56 -20.25 10.18
C PRO A 77 -10.93 -18.98 9.41
N PHE A 78 -11.77 -18.11 9.97
CA PHE A 78 -12.09 -16.81 9.37
C PHE A 78 -10.85 -15.92 9.18
N GLN A 79 -9.79 -16.13 9.98
CA GLN A 79 -8.50 -15.46 9.79
C GLN A 79 -7.93 -15.70 8.38
N LEU A 80 -8.09 -16.92 7.84
CA LEU A 80 -7.60 -17.25 6.51
C LEU A 80 -8.37 -16.50 5.42
N GLU A 81 -9.69 -16.35 5.57
CA GLU A 81 -10.52 -15.58 4.64
C GLU A 81 -10.12 -14.11 4.64
N VAL A 82 -9.88 -13.53 5.82
CA VAL A 82 -9.36 -12.16 5.96
C VAL A 82 -7.97 -12.03 5.31
N GLY A 83 -7.14 -13.09 5.39
CA GLY A 83 -5.86 -13.17 4.68
C GLY A 83 -6.04 -12.98 3.16
N PHE A 84 -6.92 -13.76 2.54
CA PHE A 84 -7.19 -13.63 1.10
C PHE A 84 -7.83 -12.29 0.72
N ALA A 85 -8.69 -11.73 1.55
CA ALA A 85 -9.21 -10.37 1.35
C ALA A 85 -8.09 -9.33 1.34
N ASN A 86 -7.13 -9.43 2.26
CA ASN A 86 -5.94 -8.58 2.27
C ASN A 86 -5.08 -8.77 1.02
N LEU A 87 -4.87 -10.02 0.56
CA LEU A 87 -4.13 -10.29 -0.67
C LEU A 87 -4.79 -9.64 -1.89
N ALA A 88 -6.12 -9.76 -1.99
CA ALA A 88 -6.88 -9.10 -3.07
C ALA A 88 -6.66 -7.59 -3.07
N LEU A 89 -6.79 -6.93 -1.92
CA LEU A 89 -6.50 -5.49 -1.77
C LEU A 89 -5.04 -5.17 -2.13
N GLY A 90 -4.09 -6.02 -1.73
CA GLY A 90 -2.68 -5.86 -2.08
C GLY A 90 -2.44 -5.89 -3.59
N ILE A 91 -3.05 -6.84 -4.30
CA ILE A 91 -2.97 -6.95 -5.76
C ILE A 91 -3.63 -5.74 -6.43
N LEU A 92 -4.80 -5.30 -5.95
CA LEU A 92 -5.44 -4.07 -6.44
C LEU A 92 -4.52 -2.86 -6.28
N GLY A 93 -3.81 -2.76 -5.16
CA GLY A 93 -2.81 -1.71 -4.92
C GLY A 93 -1.69 -1.72 -5.96
N ILE A 94 -1.11 -2.90 -6.26
CA ILE A 94 -0.07 -3.04 -7.30
C ILE A 94 -0.58 -2.56 -8.66
N ILE A 95 -1.78 -2.98 -9.06
CA ILE A 95 -2.36 -2.59 -10.35
C ILE A 95 -2.64 -1.08 -10.39
N ALA A 96 -3.20 -0.53 -9.30
CA ALA A 96 -3.55 0.90 -9.20
C ALA A 96 -2.36 1.84 -9.32
N MET A 97 -1.13 1.41 -8.98
CA MET A 97 0.10 2.19 -9.19
C MET A 97 0.28 2.58 -10.67
N GLY A 98 -0.03 1.67 -11.58
CA GLY A 98 0.10 1.87 -13.04
C GLY A 98 -1.12 2.47 -13.72
N ARG A 99 -2.24 2.64 -13.02
CA ARG A 99 -3.53 3.09 -13.60
C ARG A 99 -3.81 4.56 -13.26
N ARG A 100 -4.64 5.21 -14.12
CA ARG A 100 -5.16 6.57 -13.88
C ARG A 100 -6.66 6.69 -14.19
N ASP A 101 -7.31 5.58 -14.37
CA ASP A 101 -8.74 5.48 -14.68
C ASP A 101 -9.55 5.12 -13.43
N GLY A 102 -10.83 4.83 -13.62
CA GLY A 102 -11.76 4.41 -12.55
C GLY A 102 -11.32 3.21 -11.73
N PHE A 103 -10.27 2.49 -12.15
CA PHE A 103 -9.69 1.41 -11.36
C PHE A 103 -9.10 1.91 -10.02
N ARG A 104 -8.50 3.11 -10.01
CA ARG A 104 -8.01 3.71 -8.76
C ARG A 104 -9.14 4.04 -7.80
N GLU A 105 -10.23 4.61 -8.32
CA GLU A 105 -11.42 4.90 -7.54
C GLU A 105 -12.00 3.64 -6.93
N ALA A 106 -12.15 2.58 -7.72
CA ALA A 106 -12.63 1.29 -7.25
C ALA A 106 -11.72 0.69 -6.17
N THR A 107 -10.38 0.77 -6.36
CA THR A 107 -9.41 0.32 -5.36
C THR A 107 -9.54 1.11 -4.06
N VAL A 108 -9.63 2.44 -4.14
CA VAL A 108 -9.78 3.30 -2.94
C VAL A 108 -11.07 3.01 -2.21
N ILE A 109 -12.18 2.82 -2.94
CA ILE A 109 -13.48 2.44 -2.35
C ILE A 109 -13.36 1.11 -1.62
N ALA A 110 -12.76 0.08 -2.24
CA ALA A 110 -12.58 -1.23 -1.61
C ALA A 110 -11.75 -1.14 -0.33
N VAL A 111 -10.61 -0.41 -0.37
CA VAL A 111 -9.76 -0.18 0.81
C VAL A 111 -10.50 0.59 1.91
N ALA A 112 -11.31 1.59 1.54
CA ALA A 112 -12.06 2.39 2.50
C ALA A 112 -13.16 1.56 3.17
N ILE A 113 -13.95 0.79 2.41
CA ILE A 113 -15.01 -0.07 2.96
C ILE A 113 -14.41 -1.12 3.89
N PHE A 114 -13.31 -1.77 3.48
CA PHE A 114 -12.64 -2.77 4.31
C PHE A 114 -12.09 -2.15 5.60
N GLY A 115 -11.40 -1.01 5.53
CA GLY A 115 -10.83 -0.33 6.69
C GLY A 115 -11.89 0.19 7.66
N ILE A 116 -12.94 0.84 7.15
CA ILE A 116 -14.05 1.32 7.98
C ILE A 116 -14.79 0.13 8.61
N GLY A 117 -15.08 -0.93 7.85
CA GLY A 117 -15.73 -2.13 8.36
C GLY A 117 -14.91 -2.79 9.48
N ALA A 118 -13.60 -2.95 9.27
CA ALA A 118 -12.72 -3.46 10.31
C ALA A 118 -12.75 -2.57 11.57
N THR A 119 -12.71 -1.24 11.40
CA THR A 119 -12.78 -0.30 12.54
C THR A 119 -14.10 -0.44 13.30
N ILE A 120 -15.21 -0.63 12.60
CA ILE A 120 -16.53 -0.85 13.25
C ILE A 120 -16.50 -2.13 14.09
N VAL A 121 -16.00 -3.24 13.53
CA VAL A 121 -15.90 -4.52 14.25
C VAL A 121 -15.02 -4.39 15.51
N HIS A 122 -13.85 -3.77 15.38
CA HIS A 122 -12.97 -3.53 16.53
C HIS A 122 -13.60 -2.59 17.57
N ALA A 123 -14.33 -1.56 17.15
CA ALA A 123 -15.04 -0.66 18.05
C ALA A 123 -16.16 -1.39 18.82
N MET A 124 -16.90 -2.27 18.14
CA MET A 124 -17.94 -3.10 18.78
C MET A 124 -17.31 -4.02 19.83
N ASP A 125 -16.21 -4.69 19.52
CA ASP A 125 -15.50 -5.55 20.46
C ASP A 125 -15.00 -4.77 21.69
N ILE A 126 -14.46 -3.55 21.50
CA ILE A 126 -14.07 -2.68 22.62
C ILE A 126 -15.28 -2.34 23.52
N ILE A 127 -16.41 -2.01 22.92
CA ILE A 127 -17.64 -1.63 23.67
C ILE A 127 -18.21 -2.83 24.41
N GLU A 128 -18.24 -4.01 23.79
CA GLU A 128 -18.90 -5.19 24.33
C GLU A 128 -18.03 -5.92 25.37
N THR A 129 -16.72 -5.96 25.15
CA THR A 129 -15.81 -6.79 25.96
C THR A 129 -14.78 -5.99 26.77
N GLY A 130 -14.59 -4.71 26.46
CA GLY A 130 -13.51 -3.90 27.03
C GLY A 130 -12.11 -4.25 26.51
N ASN A 131 -12.01 -4.96 25.39
CA ASN A 131 -10.75 -5.41 24.82
C ASN A 131 -9.91 -4.25 24.26
N LEU A 132 -8.88 -3.83 24.99
CA LEU A 132 -7.96 -2.76 24.62
C LEU A 132 -6.63 -3.27 24.06
N ALA A 133 -6.57 -4.48 23.55
CA ALA A 133 -5.36 -5.01 22.91
C ALA A 133 -4.88 -4.07 21.79
N PRO A 134 -3.56 -3.94 21.55
CA PRO A 134 -3.02 -3.01 20.54
C PRO A 134 -3.53 -3.25 19.13
N GLY A 135 -3.74 -4.51 18.73
CA GLY A 135 -4.34 -4.87 17.44
C GLY A 135 -5.81 -4.48 17.33
N ASN A 136 -6.52 -4.37 18.47
CA ASN A 136 -7.91 -3.96 18.54
C ASN A 136 -8.10 -2.42 18.61
N THR A 137 -7.06 -1.69 19.00
CA THR A 137 -7.10 -0.23 19.22
C THR A 137 -6.22 0.53 18.24
N ILE A 138 -4.88 0.37 18.31
CA ILE A 138 -3.90 1.14 17.56
C ILE A 138 -4.04 0.88 16.04
N GLN A 139 -4.38 -0.36 15.64
CA GLN A 139 -4.57 -0.73 14.24
C GLN A 139 -5.64 0.12 13.54
N ASN A 140 -6.66 0.58 14.26
CA ASN A 140 -7.74 1.42 13.69
C ASN A 140 -7.24 2.76 13.16
N ILE A 141 -6.12 3.26 13.67
CA ILE A 141 -5.46 4.44 13.10
C ILE A 141 -5.12 4.18 11.61
N SER A 142 -4.52 3.03 11.29
CA SER A 142 -4.20 2.68 9.90
C SER A 142 -5.45 2.43 9.06
N ASN A 143 -6.47 1.80 9.65
CA ASN A 143 -7.72 1.48 8.98
C ASN A 143 -8.48 2.72 8.53
N LEU A 144 -8.35 3.85 9.23
CA LEU A 144 -8.98 5.12 8.90
C LEU A 144 -8.04 6.10 8.17
N LEU A 145 -6.79 6.23 8.63
CA LEU A 145 -5.85 7.20 8.07
C LEU A 145 -5.48 6.87 6.61
N LYS A 146 -5.24 5.60 6.31
CA LYS A 146 -4.87 5.17 4.96
C LYS A 146 -5.95 5.49 3.91
N PRO A 147 -7.23 5.10 4.10
CA PRO A 147 -8.30 5.52 3.21
C PRO A 147 -8.44 7.04 3.10
N ALA A 148 -8.33 7.76 4.22
CA ALA A 148 -8.43 9.22 4.21
C ALA A 148 -7.35 9.87 3.35
N LEU A 149 -6.10 9.41 3.48
CA LEU A 149 -4.99 9.87 2.64
C LEU A 149 -5.22 9.53 1.16
N LEU A 150 -5.61 8.29 0.86
CA LEU A 150 -5.90 7.87 -0.51
C LEU A 150 -7.00 8.70 -1.15
N ILE A 151 -8.11 8.91 -0.45
CA ILE A 151 -9.23 9.75 -0.93
C ILE A 151 -8.76 11.18 -1.15
N GLY A 152 -8.06 11.76 -0.17
CA GLY A 152 -7.58 13.14 -0.24
C GLY A 152 -6.66 13.38 -1.44
N PHE A 153 -5.63 12.55 -1.60
CA PHE A 153 -4.68 12.66 -2.71
C PHE A 153 -5.33 12.33 -4.07
N LEU A 154 -6.25 11.36 -4.13
CA LEU A 154 -6.95 11.02 -5.37
C LEU A 154 -7.86 12.16 -5.82
N VAL A 155 -8.65 12.73 -4.91
CA VAL A 155 -9.52 13.88 -5.22
C VAL A 155 -8.69 15.09 -5.65
N ALA A 156 -7.57 15.36 -4.96
CA ALA A 156 -6.66 16.43 -5.32
C ALA A 156 -6.04 16.22 -6.71
N SER A 157 -5.63 14.98 -7.05
CA SER A 157 -5.10 14.62 -8.37
C SER A 157 -6.15 14.83 -9.47
N ARG A 158 -7.39 14.38 -9.25
CA ARG A 158 -8.49 14.58 -10.22
C ARG A 158 -8.83 16.06 -10.44
N ARG A 159 -8.72 16.88 -9.39
CA ARG A 159 -8.90 18.32 -9.54
C ARG A 159 -7.76 18.98 -10.31
N ALA A 160 -6.53 18.53 -10.09
CA ALA A 160 -5.37 19.04 -10.82
C ALA A 160 -5.44 18.69 -12.32
N GLU A 161 -5.90 17.48 -12.67
CA GLU A 161 -6.09 17.03 -14.05
C GLU A 161 -7.12 17.87 -14.83
N ARG A 162 -8.11 18.44 -14.14
CA ARG A 162 -9.18 19.27 -14.75
C ARG A 162 -8.81 20.75 -14.85
N SER A 163 -7.64 21.16 -14.40
CA SER A 163 -7.18 22.55 -14.47
C SER A 163 -6.79 22.93 -15.91
N PRO A 164 -7.13 24.13 -16.41
CA PRO A 164 -6.79 24.56 -17.77
C PRO A 164 -5.30 24.49 -18.11
N ASP A 165 -4.43 24.63 -17.10
CA ASP A 165 -2.98 24.55 -17.26
C ASP A 165 -2.47 23.10 -17.47
N SER A 166 -3.34 22.10 -17.34
CA SER A 166 -2.98 20.68 -17.44
C SER A 166 -2.73 20.23 -18.89
N GLU A 167 -3.37 20.81 -19.88
CA GLU A 167 -3.26 20.37 -21.28
C GLU A 167 -1.84 20.55 -21.84
N ALA A 168 -1.11 21.59 -21.42
CA ALA A 168 0.26 21.82 -21.84
C ALA A 168 1.27 20.79 -21.29
N HIS A 169 0.93 20.09 -20.19
CA HIS A 169 1.81 19.16 -19.50
C HIS A 169 1.54 17.68 -19.79
N THR A 170 0.41 17.35 -20.44
CA THR A 170 -0.04 15.97 -20.63
C THR A 170 0.94 15.13 -21.49
N SER A 171 1.60 15.72 -22.48
CA SER A 171 2.57 15.02 -23.32
C SER A 171 3.86 14.65 -22.56
N ALA A 172 4.35 15.53 -21.70
CA ALA A 172 5.53 15.28 -20.85
C ALA A 172 5.24 14.27 -19.75
N PHE A 173 3.99 14.14 -19.32
CA PHE A 173 3.56 13.29 -18.23
C PHE A 173 3.55 11.79 -18.58
N ASN A 174 3.23 11.41 -19.81
CA ASN A 174 3.26 10.02 -20.26
C ASN A 174 4.67 9.41 -20.27
N THR A 175 5.71 10.24 -20.41
CA THR A 175 7.10 9.81 -20.33
C THR A 175 7.57 9.62 -18.88
N TRP A 176 6.99 10.35 -17.91
CA TRP A 176 7.34 10.28 -16.50
C TRP A 176 6.85 9.01 -15.80
N ARG A 177 5.77 8.40 -16.28
CA ARG A 177 5.27 7.10 -15.81
C ARG A 177 6.18 5.93 -16.16
N GLY A 178 7.46 6.21 -16.35
CA GLY A 178 8.42 5.19 -16.70
C GLY A 178 8.39 3.99 -15.73
N PRO A 179 8.63 2.79 -16.27
CA PRO A 179 8.62 1.55 -15.50
C PRO A 179 9.54 1.57 -14.29
N ARG A 180 10.55 2.45 -14.29
CA ARG A 180 11.51 2.61 -13.18
C ARG A 180 10.86 3.15 -11.90
N ILE A 181 9.88 4.07 -12.01
CA ILE A 181 9.20 4.65 -10.85
C ILE A 181 8.21 3.65 -10.24
N GLN A 182 7.49 2.92 -11.10
CA GLN A 182 6.64 1.83 -10.65
C GLN A 182 7.47 0.73 -9.97
N ALA A 183 8.64 0.43 -10.52
CA ALA A 183 9.59 -0.52 -9.93
C ALA A 183 10.06 -0.09 -8.54
N ALA A 184 10.38 1.19 -8.34
CA ALA A 184 10.77 1.71 -7.03
C ALA A 184 9.66 1.51 -5.98
N GLY A 185 8.40 1.80 -6.33
CA GLY A 185 7.25 1.57 -5.46
C GLY A 185 7.05 0.09 -5.11
N LEU A 186 7.22 -0.82 -6.07
CA LEU A 186 7.12 -2.27 -5.86
C LEU A 186 8.23 -2.81 -4.95
N ILE A 187 9.46 -2.36 -5.15
CA ILE A 187 10.59 -2.76 -4.30
C ILE A 187 10.36 -2.26 -2.87
N THR A 188 10.00 -0.99 -2.71
CA THR A 188 9.75 -0.41 -1.38
C THR A 188 8.58 -1.10 -0.67
N GLY A 189 7.50 -1.40 -1.40
CA GLY A 189 6.35 -2.14 -0.87
C GLY A 189 6.73 -3.56 -0.47
N GLY A 190 7.53 -4.25 -1.27
CA GLY A 190 8.05 -5.58 -0.96
C GLY A 190 8.92 -5.59 0.29
N ILE A 191 9.85 -4.64 0.42
CA ILE A 191 10.69 -4.48 1.62
C ILE A 191 9.83 -4.26 2.87
N ALA A 192 8.85 -3.35 2.80
CA ALA A 192 7.97 -3.04 3.91
C ALA A 192 7.13 -4.26 4.35
N ALA A 193 6.58 -5.01 3.39
CA ALA A 193 5.82 -6.22 3.65
C ALA A 193 6.72 -7.30 4.29
N GLY A 194 7.88 -7.56 3.71
CA GLY A 194 8.84 -8.54 4.21
C GLY A 194 9.37 -8.20 5.61
N PHE A 195 9.66 -6.93 5.87
CA PHE A 195 10.06 -6.45 7.19
C PHE A 195 8.98 -6.74 8.25
N SER A 196 7.72 -6.42 7.95
CA SER A 196 6.62 -6.64 8.89
C SER A 196 6.39 -8.12 9.19
N VAL A 197 6.47 -8.99 8.17
CA VAL A 197 6.35 -10.44 8.36
C VAL A 197 7.54 -10.99 9.12
N GLY A 198 8.76 -10.62 8.71
CA GLY A 198 9.99 -11.10 9.33
C GLY A 198 10.07 -10.71 10.81
N PHE A 199 9.64 -9.51 11.16
CA PHE A 199 9.58 -9.07 12.56
C PHE A 199 8.56 -9.87 13.38
N ALA A 200 7.41 -10.20 12.77
CA ALA A 200 6.36 -10.96 13.46
C ALA A 200 6.76 -12.40 13.78
N VAL A 201 7.65 -13.00 13.00
CA VAL A 201 8.12 -14.39 13.19
C VAL A 201 9.56 -14.48 13.70
N ASP A 202 10.10 -13.38 14.23
CA ASP A 202 11.49 -13.27 14.73
C ASP A 202 12.57 -13.66 13.67
N GLN A 203 12.24 -13.43 12.40
CA GLN A 203 13.12 -13.70 11.26
C GLN A 203 13.28 -12.45 10.38
N LEU A 204 13.61 -11.33 11.03
CA LEU A 204 13.61 -10.00 10.39
C LEU A 204 14.46 -9.94 9.11
N VAL A 205 15.64 -10.52 9.13
CA VAL A 205 16.56 -10.52 7.97
C VAL A 205 15.99 -11.31 6.82
N ILE A 206 15.49 -12.52 7.09
CA ILE A 206 14.91 -13.42 6.07
C ILE A 206 13.65 -12.80 5.47
N GLY A 207 12.74 -12.27 6.30
CA GLY A 207 11.52 -11.61 5.84
C GLY A 207 11.81 -10.40 4.97
N THR A 208 12.77 -9.55 5.37
CA THR A 208 13.17 -8.37 4.61
C THR A 208 13.82 -8.75 3.27
N LEU A 209 14.71 -9.73 3.25
CA LEU A 209 15.35 -10.24 2.04
C LEU A 209 14.31 -10.83 1.07
N PHE A 210 13.40 -11.66 1.57
CA PHE A 210 12.34 -12.25 0.75
C PHE A 210 11.43 -11.18 0.16
N GLY A 211 10.98 -10.21 0.95
CA GLY A 211 10.16 -9.10 0.46
C GLY A 211 10.89 -8.25 -0.58
N THR A 212 12.19 -8.03 -0.41
CA THR A 212 13.03 -7.32 -1.39
C THR A 212 13.10 -8.09 -2.70
N LEU A 213 13.34 -9.40 -2.66
CA LEU A 213 13.41 -10.26 -3.85
C LEU A 213 12.08 -10.30 -4.61
N VAL A 214 10.96 -10.43 -3.90
CA VAL A 214 9.62 -10.41 -4.50
C VAL A 214 9.34 -9.05 -5.14
N GLY A 215 9.62 -7.95 -4.43
CA GLY A 215 9.45 -6.59 -4.96
C GLY A 215 10.33 -6.33 -6.19
N ALA A 216 11.59 -6.78 -6.17
CA ALA A 216 12.51 -6.67 -7.29
C ALA A 216 12.08 -7.52 -8.50
N GLY A 217 11.54 -8.73 -8.27
CA GLY A 217 11.01 -9.59 -9.32
C GLY A 217 9.82 -8.92 -10.05
N PHE A 218 8.86 -8.37 -9.32
CA PHE A 218 7.75 -7.61 -9.90
C PHE A 218 8.24 -6.35 -10.62
N ALA A 219 9.20 -5.64 -10.04
CA ALA A 219 9.80 -4.46 -10.67
C ALA A 219 10.45 -4.80 -12.01
N THR A 220 11.22 -5.89 -12.08
CA THR A 220 11.83 -6.39 -13.32
C THR A 220 10.78 -6.72 -14.37
N PHE A 221 9.70 -7.41 -13.98
CA PHE A 221 8.58 -7.71 -14.86
C PHE A 221 7.92 -6.46 -15.45
N VAL A 222 7.69 -5.43 -14.62
CA VAL A 222 7.13 -4.14 -15.07
C VAL A 222 8.08 -3.45 -16.06
N ILE A 223 9.39 -3.41 -15.75
CA ILE A 223 10.39 -2.77 -16.60
C ILE A 223 10.51 -3.48 -17.96
N THR A 224 10.57 -4.80 -17.95
CA THR A 224 10.75 -5.59 -19.19
C THR A 224 9.55 -5.51 -20.12
N ARG A 225 8.32 -5.48 -19.58
CA ARG A 225 7.11 -5.33 -20.39
C ARG A 225 6.92 -3.93 -20.96
N ALA A 226 7.45 -2.91 -20.32
CA ALA A 226 7.34 -1.53 -20.76
C ALA A 226 8.45 -1.12 -21.73
N SER A 227 9.48 -1.93 -21.92
CA SER A 227 10.51 -1.68 -22.95
C SER A 227 9.90 -1.83 -24.33
N PRO A 228 9.95 -0.79 -25.21
CA PRO A 228 9.45 -0.92 -26.58
C PRO A 228 10.22 -2.06 -27.27
N ARG A 229 9.50 -3.02 -27.87
CA ARG A 229 10.11 -3.98 -28.79
C ARG A 229 10.86 -3.16 -29.84
N ARG A 230 12.18 -3.26 -29.88
CA ARG A 230 12.95 -2.79 -31.02
C ARG A 230 12.34 -3.50 -32.23
N GLN A 231 11.63 -2.76 -33.07
CA GLN A 231 11.33 -3.24 -34.40
C GLN A 231 12.68 -3.41 -35.07
N SER A 232 13.11 -4.65 -35.26
CA SER A 232 14.19 -5.01 -36.14
C SER A 232 13.69 -4.69 -37.55
N GLY A 233 14.01 -3.49 -38.01
CA GLY A 233 13.84 -3.13 -39.42
C GLY A 233 14.81 -4.00 -40.22
N THR A 234 14.23 -4.83 -41.04
CA THR A 234 14.86 -5.41 -42.24
C THR A 234 14.60 -4.49 -43.38
#